data_04ea80332200287fb50cb48f368f25a1
#
_entry.id   04ea80332200287fb50cb48f368f25a1
#
_cell.length_a   1.000
_cell.length_b   1.000
_cell.length_c   1.000
_cell.angle_alpha   90.00
_cell.angle_beta   90.00
_cell.angle_gamma   90.00
#
_symmetry.space_group_name_H-M   'P 1'
#
loop_
_entity.id
_entity.type
_entity.pdbx_description
1 polymer ?
#
loop_
_entity_poly.entity_id
_entity_poly.type
_entity_poly.pdbx_seq_one_letter_code
_entity_poly.pdbx_strand_id
1 'polypeptide(L)'
;GLDRVVLARETGAMEMSEMKEKVDIEIEAFIHGAMCIAYSGRCTLSNHMTARDSNRGGCCQSCRWDYDLLEVDSDGELDLYYDNSDVTPFAMSPKDLKLIESIPQMMELGIDSLKIEGRMKSIHYIATVVSVYRKVIDAYAEDPENFKIKTEWLMELNKCANRDTAPAFFQGTPGYEEQMFGEEQSKKSSYDFCGLVLDYDHETQLA
;
A
#
# COMPACT_ATOMS: atom_id res chain seq x y z
N GLY A 1 20.55 -20.72 -9.16
CA GLY A 1 19.41 -20.11 -9.82
C GLY A 1 18.64 -19.23 -8.86
N LEU A 2 17.63 -18.55 -9.35
CA LEU A 2 16.65 -17.87 -8.52
C LEU A 2 15.49 -18.82 -8.30
N ASP A 3 14.98 -18.89 -7.07
CA ASP A 3 13.83 -19.72 -6.72
C ASP A 3 12.53 -18.92 -6.86
N ARG A 4 12.58 -17.60 -6.59
CA ARG A 4 11.43 -16.69 -6.64
C ARG A 4 11.82 -15.29 -7.11
N VAL A 5 10.90 -14.63 -7.83
CA VAL A 5 11.03 -13.22 -8.26
C VAL A 5 9.89 -12.40 -7.67
N VAL A 6 10.24 -11.26 -7.08
CA VAL A 6 9.27 -10.27 -6.62
C VAL A 6 8.98 -9.29 -7.74
N LEU A 7 7.74 -9.20 -8.16
CA LEU A 7 7.33 -8.28 -9.22
C LEU A 7 7.34 -6.82 -8.73
N ALA A 8 7.53 -5.92 -9.67
CA ALA A 8 7.31 -4.49 -9.45
C ALA A 8 5.83 -4.21 -9.09
N ARG A 9 5.58 -3.17 -8.29
CA ARG A 9 4.21 -2.80 -7.90
C ARG A 9 3.35 -2.32 -9.05
N GLU A 10 3.97 -1.88 -10.13
CA GLU A 10 3.35 -1.43 -11.37
C GLU A 10 3.02 -2.56 -12.37
N THR A 11 3.25 -3.82 -11.99
CA THR A 11 2.90 -4.97 -12.83
C THR A 11 1.41 -5.27 -12.70
N GLY A 12 0.69 -5.27 -13.83
CA GLY A 12 -0.74 -5.57 -13.89
C GLY A 12 -1.05 -7.06 -14.02
N ALA A 13 -2.33 -7.41 -13.93
CA ALA A 13 -2.78 -8.81 -13.99
C ALA A 13 -2.43 -9.48 -15.33
N MET A 14 -2.51 -8.74 -16.44
CA MET A 14 -2.18 -9.26 -17.77
C MET A 14 -0.70 -9.62 -17.89
N GLU A 15 0.19 -8.73 -17.44
CA GLU A 15 1.63 -9.00 -17.44
C GLU A 15 1.98 -10.16 -16.51
N MET A 16 1.32 -10.28 -15.36
CA MET A 16 1.50 -11.41 -14.43
C MET A 16 1.13 -12.73 -15.10
N SER A 17 -0.01 -12.77 -15.82
CA SER A 17 -0.43 -13.95 -16.59
C SER A 17 0.60 -14.34 -17.65
N GLU A 18 1.04 -13.38 -18.45
CA GLU A 18 2.06 -13.63 -19.47
C GLU A 18 3.40 -14.13 -18.91
N MET A 19 3.79 -13.62 -17.73
CA MET A 19 5.01 -14.08 -17.05
C MET A 19 4.87 -15.53 -16.61
N LYS A 20 3.74 -15.89 -15.96
CA LYS A 20 3.47 -17.28 -15.52
C LYS A 20 3.47 -18.27 -16.67
N GLU A 21 3.02 -17.87 -17.84
CA GLU A 21 3.07 -18.73 -19.05
C GLU A 21 4.49 -18.93 -19.59
N LYS A 22 5.38 -17.95 -19.40
CA LYS A 22 6.70 -17.92 -20.07
C LYS A 22 7.86 -18.39 -19.19
N VAL A 23 7.69 -18.42 -17.86
CA VAL A 23 8.78 -18.75 -16.95
C VAL A 23 8.35 -19.78 -15.90
N ASP A 24 9.24 -20.72 -15.63
CA ASP A 24 9.09 -21.73 -14.57
C ASP A 24 9.86 -21.29 -13.33
N ILE A 25 9.38 -20.19 -12.71
CA ILE A 25 9.93 -19.65 -11.47
C ILE A 25 8.77 -19.15 -10.61
N GLU A 26 8.91 -19.24 -9.28
CA GLU A 26 7.90 -18.68 -8.38
C GLU A 26 7.80 -17.15 -8.51
N ILE A 27 6.57 -16.66 -8.56
CA ILE A 27 6.26 -15.23 -8.65
C ILE A 27 5.65 -14.75 -7.35
N GLU A 28 6.24 -13.69 -6.78
CA GLU A 28 5.70 -12.97 -5.64
C GLU A 28 5.19 -11.60 -6.09
N ALA A 29 3.94 -11.27 -5.74
CA ALA A 29 3.32 -10.01 -6.10
C ALA A 29 2.81 -9.26 -4.86
N PHE A 30 2.89 -7.92 -4.89
CA PHE A 30 2.32 -7.09 -3.84
C PHE A 30 0.79 -7.08 -3.92
N ILE A 31 0.14 -7.20 -2.75
CA ILE A 31 -1.32 -7.19 -2.62
C ILE A 31 -1.84 -6.07 -1.72
N HIS A 32 -1.00 -5.49 -0.87
CA HIS A 32 -1.43 -4.45 0.07
C HIS A 32 -0.26 -3.59 0.55
N GLY A 33 -0.54 -2.31 0.79
CA GLY A 33 0.38 -1.36 1.41
C GLY A 33 0.83 -0.24 0.48
N ALA A 34 1.92 0.40 0.84
CA ALA A 34 2.38 1.62 0.19
C ALA A 34 2.68 1.46 -1.30
N MET A 35 2.10 2.32 -2.13
CA MET A 35 2.51 2.51 -3.52
C MET A 35 3.64 3.56 -3.62
N CYS A 36 4.47 3.43 -4.64
CA CYS A 36 5.56 4.36 -4.92
C CYS A 36 5.12 5.47 -5.87
N ILE A 37 5.67 6.67 -5.69
CA ILE A 37 5.50 7.78 -6.65
C ILE A 37 6.26 7.55 -7.97
N ALA A 38 7.30 6.74 -7.92
CA ALA A 38 8.16 6.43 -9.07
C ALA A 38 8.06 4.94 -9.43
N TYR A 39 8.37 4.61 -10.67
CA TYR A 39 8.58 3.23 -11.09
C TYR A 39 9.63 2.54 -10.24
N SER A 40 9.47 1.25 -10.00
CA SER A 40 10.37 0.41 -9.23
C SER A 40 11.80 0.49 -9.78
N GLY A 41 12.77 0.71 -8.90
CA GLY A 41 14.18 0.88 -9.28
C GLY A 41 14.54 2.25 -9.89
N ARG A 42 13.63 3.23 -9.91
CA ARG A 42 13.85 4.54 -10.52
C ARG A 42 13.74 5.73 -9.56
N CYS A 43 13.39 5.48 -8.30
CA CYS A 43 13.21 6.54 -7.32
C CYS A 43 14.56 7.10 -6.85
N THR A 44 14.73 8.41 -6.99
CA THR A 44 15.89 9.15 -6.45
C THR A 44 15.52 10.06 -5.28
N LEU A 45 14.21 10.24 -5.00
CA LEU A 45 13.74 11.19 -4.00
C LEU A 45 14.30 10.92 -2.61
N SER A 46 14.20 9.67 -2.14
CA SER A 46 14.72 9.29 -0.82
C SER A 46 16.23 9.51 -0.71
N ASN A 47 16.99 9.20 -1.77
CA ASN A 47 18.43 9.43 -1.80
C ASN A 47 18.75 10.93 -1.72
N HIS A 48 18.04 11.75 -2.51
CA HIS A 48 18.25 13.19 -2.52
C HIS A 48 17.91 13.83 -1.18
N MET A 49 16.80 13.46 -0.58
CA MET A 49 16.30 14.06 0.67
C MET A 49 17.05 13.59 1.92
N THR A 50 17.56 12.35 1.94
CA THR A 50 18.07 11.72 3.18
C THR A 50 19.36 10.93 3.00
N ALA A 51 19.96 10.92 1.83
CA ALA A 51 21.09 10.08 1.46
C ALA A 51 20.81 8.55 1.62
N ARG A 52 19.53 8.13 1.64
CA ARG A 52 19.13 6.72 1.73
C ARG A 52 18.58 6.24 0.40
N ASP A 53 19.29 5.30 -0.22
CA ASP A 53 18.92 4.77 -1.54
C ASP A 53 17.70 3.85 -1.46
N SER A 54 16.58 4.32 -1.99
CA SER A 54 15.32 3.57 -2.04
C SER A 54 15.40 2.32 -2.91
N ASN A 55 16.22 2.35 -3.97
CA ASN A 55 16.36 1.23 -4.91
C ASN A 55 17.19 0.08 -4.31
N ARG A 56 17.87 0.35 -3.19
CA ARG A 56 18.63 -0.63 -2.40
C ARG A 56 17.98 -0.94 -1.05
N GLY A 57 16.67 -0.71 -0.92
CA GLY A 57 15.91 -0.97 0.29
C GLY A 57 15.98 0.13 1.36
N GLY A 58 16.63 1.26 1.08
CA GLY A 58 16.80 2.38 2.03
C GLY A 58 15.66 3.39 2.05
N CYS A 59 14.54 3.14 1.39
CA CYS A 59 13.44 4.09 1.28
C CYS A 59 12.93 4.57 2.66
N CYS A 60 12.90 5.90 2.86
CA CYS A 60 12.34 6.56 4.03
C CYS A 60 10.92 7.11 3.80
N GLN A 61 10.32 6.80 2.65
CA GLN A 61 8.99 7.27 2.25
C GLN A 61 8.87 8.81 2.21
N SER A 62 9.93 9.51 1.78
CA SER A 62 9.95 10.97 1.67
C SER A 62 8.82 11.53 0.78
N CYS A 63 8.36 10.78 -0.23
CA CYS A 63 7.19 11.17 -1.04
C CYS A 63 5.88 11.27 -0.24
N ARG A 64 5.87 10.87 1.03
CA ARG A 64 4.73 10.91 1.94
C ARG A 64 4.85 11.96 3.04
N TRP A 65 5.89 12.77 2.98
CA TRP A 65 6.03 13.92 3.85
C TRP A 65 5.10 15.03 3.42
N ASP A 66 4.83 15.95 4.32
CA ASP A 66 4.08 17.15 4.00
C ASP A 66 4.98 18.10 3.20
N TYR A 67 4.45 18.59 2.10
CA TYR A 67 5.10 19.55 1.22
C TYR A 67 4.18 20.73 1.00
N ASP A 68 4.78 21.89 0.78
CA ASP A 68 4.10 23.10 0.41
C ASP A 68 4.56 23.53 -0.99
N LEU A 69 3.61 23.94 -1.83
CA LEU A 69 3.93 24.55 -3.10
C LEU A 69 4.17 26.04 -2.88
N LEU A 70 5.36 26.48 -3.26
CA LEU A 70 5.72 27.88 -3.29
C LEU A 70 5.83 28.33 -4.75
N GLU A 71 5.23 29.48 -5.05
CA GLU A 71 5.44 30.14 -6.34
C GLU A 71 6.78 30.87 -6.29
N VAL A 72 7.54 30.76 -7.36
CA VAL A 72 8.76 31.56 -7.60
C VAL A 72 8.46 32.61 -8.65
N ASP A 73 9.07 33.77 -8.56
CA ASP A 73 8.93 34.81 -9.55
C ASP A 73 9.57 34.41 -10.91
N SER A 74 9.44 35.30 -11.90
CA SER A 74 10.01 35.07 -13.24
C SER A 74 11.52 34.92 -13.27
N ASP A 75 12.21 35.38 -12.21
CA ASP A 75 13.68 35.34 -12.09
C ASP A 75 14.14 34.11 -11.29
N GLY A 76 13.19 33.30 -10.80
CA GLY A 76 13.45 32.06 -10.04
C GLY A 76 13.80 32.31 -8.58
N GLU A 77 13.53 33.48 -8.06
CA GLU A 77 13.73 33.82 -6.66
C GLU A 77 12.47 33.50 -5.83
N LEU A 78 12.67 32.89 -4.66
CA LEU A 78 11.61 32.70 -3.66
C LEU A 78 11.31 34.03 -3.01
N ASP A 79 10.05 34.47 -3.03
CA ASP A 79 9.61 35.59 -2.23
C ASP A 79 9.61 35.21 -0.74
N LEU A 80 10.66 35.60 -0.03
CA LEU A 80 10.84 35.32 1.40
C LEU A 80 9.85 36.10 2.32
N TYR A 81 9.02 36.97 1.77
CA TYR A 81 7.95 37.66 2.48
C TYR A 81 6.60 36.95 2.34
N TYR A 82 6.61 35.68 1.95
CA TYR A 82 5.39 34.88 1.82
C TYR A 82 4.62 34.88 3.15
N ASP A 83 3.40 35.39 3.11
CA ASP A 83 2.44 35.21 4.20
C ASP A 83 1.99 33.74 4.16
N ASN A 84 2.18 33.00 5.25
CA ASN A 84 1.80 31.58 5.35
C ASN A 84 0.31 31.29 5.02
N SER A 85 -0.49 32.31 4.78
CA SER A 85 -1.90 32.18 4.35
C SER A 85 -2.06 31.68 2.91
N ASP A 86 -1.02 31.78 2.06
CA ASP A 86 -1.08 31.46 0.63
C ASP A 86 -0.34 30.16 0.25
N VAL A 87 0.13 29.39 1.25
CA VAL A 87 0.79 28.11 1.00
C VAL A 87 -0.23 27.05 0.61
N THR A 88 -0.01 26.43 -0.53
CA THR A 88 -0.86 25.33 -0.98
C THR A 88 -0.25 23.98 -0.57
N PRO A 89 -0.89 23.25 0.35
CA PRO A 89 -0.44 21.90 0.71
C PRO A 89 -0.41 20.99 -0.52
N PHE A 90 0.65 20.20 -0.64
CA PHE A 90 0.86 19.32 -1.78
C PHE A 90 1.13 17.89 -1.34
N ALA A 91 0.32 16.95 -1.84
CA ALA A 91 0.53 15.52 -1.68
C ALA A 91 1.19 14.94 -2.94
N MET A 92 2.36 14.32 -2.75
CA MET A 92 3.16 13.75 -3.84
C MET A 92 2.91 12.26 -4.07
N SER A 93 2.09 11.60 -3.28
CA SER A 93 2.01 10.14 -3.27
C SER A 93 0.68 9.61 -3.77
N PRO A 94 0.68 8.43 -4.44
CA PRO A 94 -0.53 7.73 -4.80
C PRO A 94 -1.25 7.15 -3.57
N LYS A 95 -2.49 6.71 -3.77
CA LYS A 95 -3.23 5.87 -2.82
C LYS A 95 -2.45 4.60 -2.50
N ASP A 96 -2.72 4.01 -1.34
CA ASP A 96 -2.11 2.73 -0.97
C ASP A 96 -2.77 1.58 -1.77
N LEU A 97 -1.97 0.57 -2.12
CA LEU A 97 -2.46 -0.63 -2.79
C LEU A 97 -3.41 -1.42 -1.89
N LYS A 98 -4.55 -1.87 -2.46
CA LYS A 98 -5.46 -2.82 -1.82
C LYS A 98 -6.08 -3.75 -2.87
N LEU A 99 -5.69 -5.02 -2.88
CA LEU A 99 -6.15 -6.04 -3.83
C LEU A 99 -6.99 -7.14 -3.17
N ILE A 100 -7.67 -6.86 -2.06
CA ILE A 100 -8.46 -7.87 -1.37
C ILE A 100 -9.53 -8.49 -2.29
N GLU A 101 -10.16 -7.68 -3.13
CA GLU A 101 -11.20 -8.11 -4.07
C GLU A 101 -10.63 -8.87 -5.27
N SER A 102 -9.34 -8.74 -5.52
CA SER A 102 -8.62 -9.40 -6.60
C SER A 102 -7.90 -10.68 -6.18
N ILE A 103 -7.98 -11.09 -4.91
CA ILE A 103 -7.35 -12.33 -4.42
C ILE A 103 -7.77 -13.55 -5.21
N PRO A 104 -9.06 -13.78 -5.52
CA PRO A 104 -9.47 -14.89 -6.38
C PRO A 104 -8.70 -14.92 -7.70
N GLN A 105 -8.68 -13.81 -8.41
CA GLN A 105 -7.96 -13.70 -9.69
C GLN A 105 -6.46 -13.97 -9.55
N MET A 106 -5.81 -13.46 -8.50
CA MET A 106 -4.39 -13.74 -8.26
C MET A 106 -4.10 -15.21 -8.00
N MET A 107 -4.98 -15.90 -7.28
CA MET A 107 -4.89 -17.33 -7.04
C MET A 107 -5.10 -18.13 -8.33
N GLU A 108 -6.08 -17.74 -9.17
CA GLU A 108 -6.33 -18.34 -10.48
C GLU A 108 -5.16 -18.14 -11.46
N LEU A 109 -4.51 -16.98 -11.42
CA LEU A 109 -3.28 -16.70 -12.17
C LEU A 109 -2.08 -17.55 -11.72
N GLY A 110 -2.19 -18.24 -10.59
CA GLY A 110 -1.12 -19.08 -10.04
C GLY A 110 0.03 -18.27 -9.45
N ILE A 111 -0.24 -17.09 -8.88
CA ILE A 111 0.77 -16.31 -8.14
C ILE A 111 1.16 -17.08 -6.87
N ASP A 112 2.46 -17.38 -6.73
CA ASP A 112 2.96 -18.30 -5.71
C ASP A 112 3.08 -17.66 -4.34
N SER A 113 3.27 -16.33 -4.27
CA SER A 113 3.45 -15.61 -3.01
C SER A 113 2.79 -14.24 -3.05
N LEU A 114 2.04 -13.93 -2.00
CA LEU A 114 1.30 -12.67 -1.86
C LEU A 114 1.97 -11.80 -0.80
N LYS A 115 2.46 -10.62 -1.23
CA LYS A 115 3.30 -9.74 -0.41
C LYS A 115 2.53 -8.54 0.15
N ILE A 116 2.64 -8.34 1.47
CA ILE A 116 2.11 -7.16 2.16
C ILE A 116 3.29 -6.24 2.52
N GLU A 117 3.20 -4.96 2.13
CA GLU A 117 4.16 -3.94 2.56
C GLU A 117 3.68 -3.32 3.88
N GLY A 118 4.53 -3.35 4.89
CA GLY A 118 4.20 -2.87 6.22
C GLY A 118 5.41 -2.44 7.05
N ARG A 119 6.60 -2.26 6.45
CA ARG A 119 7.84 -1.95 7.18
C ARG A 119 7.72 -0.72 8.09
N MET A 120 7.00 0.30 7.65
CA MET A 120 6.80 1.55 8.39
C MET A 120 5.43 1.61 9.09
N LYS A 121 4.75 0.48 9.19
CA LYS A 121 3.42 0.40 9.78
C LYS A 121 3.48 -0.19 11.21
N SER A 122 2.43 0.04 11.99
CA SER A 122 2.31 -0.51 13.35
C SER A 122 2.08 -2.03 13.34
N ILE A 123 2.37 -2.67 14.46
CA ILE A 123 2.08 -4.12 14.66
C ILE A 123 0.58 -4.38 14.49
N HIS A 124 -0.27 -3.49 14.99
CA HIS A 124 -1.72 -3.58 14.80
C HIS A 124 -2.12 -3.61 13.34
N TYR A 125 -1.56 -2.70 12.52
CA TYR A 125 -1.81 -2.70 11.07
C TYR A 125 -1.42 -4.03 10.43
N ILE A 126 -0.22 -4.52 10.70
CA ILE A 126 0.27 -5.78 10.12
C ILE A 126 -0.62 -6.95 10.55
N ALA A 127 -0.94 -7.06 11.84
CA ALA A 127 -1.78 -8.13 12.35
C ALA A 127 -3.18 -8.12 11.71
N THR A 128 -3.80 -6.95 11.60
CA THR A 128 -5.12 -6.80 10.98
C THR A 128 -5.10 -7.17 9.51
N VAL A 129 -4.17 -6.59 8.74
CA VAL A 129 -4.07 -6.82 7.30
C VAL A 129 -3.80 -8.30 7.01
N VAL A 130 -2.80 -8.90 7.66
CA VAL A 130 -2.45 -10.32 7.47
C VAL A 130 -3.63 -11.23 7.84
N SER A 131 -4.30 -10.96 8.97
CA SER A 131 -5.46 -11.75 9.42
C SER A 131 -6.61 -11.70 8.40
N VAL A 132 -6.90 -10.52 7.86
CA VAL A 132 -7.98 -10.38 6.88
C VAL A 132 -7.63 -11.08 5.57
N TYR A 133 -6.45 -10.85 5.01
CA TYR A 133 -6.05 -11.52 3.77
C TYR A 133 -5.99 -13.04 3.94
N ARG A 134 -5.54 -13.54 5.10
CA ARG A 134 -5.55 -14.98 5.38
C ARG A 134 -6.96 -15.56 5.35
N LYS A 135 -7.93 -14.88 5.98
CA LYS A 135 -9.36 -15.29 5.94
C LYS A 135 -9.93 -15.30 4.52
N VAL A 136 -9.56 -14.32 3.71
CA VAL A 136 -10.02 -14.25 2.31
C VAL A 136 -9.47 -15.41 1.49
N ILE A 137 -8.17 -15.67 1.60
CA ILE A 137 -7.49 -16.75 0.87
C ILE A 137 -8.07 -18.11 1.27
N ASP A 138 -8.24 -18.35 2.58
CA ASP A 138 -8.78 -19.62 3.09
C ASP A 138 -10.22 -19.83 2.64
N ALA A 139 -11.08 -18.81 2.75
CA ALA A 139 -12.46 -18.89 2.32
C ALA A 139 -12.61 -19.11 0.81
N TYR A 140 -11.76 -18.48 -0.01
CA TYR A 140 -11.74 -18.73 -1.44
C TYR A 140 -11.26 -20.14 -1.77
N ALA A 141 -10.20 -20.61 -1.12
CA ALA A 141 -9.67 -21.96 -1.32
C ALA A 141 -10.66 -23.07 -0.90
N GLU A 142 -11.51 -22.81 0.11
CA GLU A 142 -12.53 -23.75 0.61
C GLU A 142 -13.72 -23.87 -0.34
N ASP A 143 -14.24 -22.77 -0.86
CA ASP A 143 -15.40 -22.75 -1.76
C ASP A 143 -15.29 -21.64 -2.83
N PRO A 144 -14.52 -21.88 -3.91
CA PRO A 144 -14.32 -20.89 -4.97
C PRO A 144 -15.62 -20.49 -5.69
N GLU A 145 -16.55 -21.43 -5.86
CA GLU A 145 -17.77 -21.22 -6.65
C GLU A 145 -18.76 -20.28 -5.96
N ASN A 146 -18.84 -20.33 -4.65
CA ASN A 146 -19.77 -19.51 -3.85
C ASN A 146 -19.08 -18.38 -3.11
N PHE A 147 -17.77 -18.19 -3.32
CA PHE A 147 -16.99 -17.19 -2.63
C PHE A 147 -17.53 -15.76 -2.86
N LYS A 148 -17.59 -15.00 -1.77
CA LYS A 148 -17.90 -13.56 -1.79
C LYS A 148 -17.09 -12.83 -0.73
N ILE A 149 -16.59 -11.67 -1.08
CA ILE A 149 -15.96 -10.77 -0.11
C ILE A 149 -17.00 -10.34 0.92
N LYS A 150 -16.70 -10.56 2.19
CA LYS A 150 -17.57 -10.15 3.29
C LYS A 150 -17.31 -8.69 3.63
N THR A 151 -18.39 -7.93 3.84
CA THR A 151 -18.31 -6.51 4.23
C THR A 151 -17.48 -6.30 5.51
N GLU A 152 -17.57 -7.24 6.46
CA GLU A 152 -16.79 -7.20 7.70
C GLU A 152 -15.27 -7.18 7.46
N TRP A 153 -14.77 -7.89 6.45
CA TRP A 153 -13.34 -7.89 6.10
C TRP A 153 -12.88 -6.52 5.57
N LEU A 154 -13.70 -5.89 4.74
CA LEU A 154 -13.44 -4.55 4.26
C LEU A 154 -13.47 -3.52 5.41
N MET A 155 -14.41 -3.66 6.33
CA MET A 155 -14.50 -2.81 7.51
C MET A 155 -13.27 -2.96 8.42
N GLU A 156 -12.78 -4.19 8.64
CA GLU A 156 -11.57 -4.43 9.43
C GLU A 156 -10.34 -3.77 8.80
N LEU A 157 -10.15 -3.88 7.47
CA LEU A 157 -9.05 -3.19 6.80
C LEU A 157 -9.15 -1.67 6.94
N ASN A 158 -10.36 -1.12 6.88
CA ASN A 158 -10.57 0.31 7.01
C ASN A 158 -10.25 0.85 8.41
N LYS A 159 -10.35 0.02 9.48
CA LYS A 159 -9.98 0.43 10.84
C LYS A 159 -8.50 0.77 10.99
N CYS A 160 -7.63 0.07 10.28
CA CYS A 160 -6.18 0.29 10.33
C CYS A 160 -5.64 1.13 9.16
N ALA A 161 -6.50 1.46 8.17
CA ALA A 161 -6.09 2.28 7.03
C ALA A 161 -5.94 3.74 7.45
N ASN A 162 -4.78 4.30 7.19
CA ASN A 162 -4.50 5.72 7.40
C ASN A 162 -4.41 6.53 6.09
N ARG A 163 -4.68 5.89 4.95
CA ARG A 163 -4.68 6.50 3.61
C ARG A 163 -5.79 5.90 2.78
N ASP A 164 -6.19 6.60 1.73
CA ASP A 164 -7.05 6.04 0.71
C ASP A 164 -6.36 4.88 -0.01
N THR A 165 -7.13 3.93 -0.47
CA THR A 165 -6.65 2.72 -1.11
C THR A 165 -7.25 2.54 -2.49
N ALA A 166 -6.51 1.87 -3.37
CA ALA A 166 -6.91 1.61 -4.75
C ALA A 166 -6.28 0.31 -5.27
N PRO A 167 -6.80 -0.28 -6.36
CA PRO A 167 -6.20 -1.45 -7.00
C PRO A 167 -4.93 -1.10 -7.79
N ALA A 168 -4.61 0.17 -7.96
CA ALA A 168 -3.45 0.68 -8.69
C ALA A 168 -3.32 0.02 -10.09
N PHE A 169 -2.14 -0.45 -10.46
CA PHE A 169 -1.85 -1.02 -11.78
C PHE A 169 -2.46 -2.41 -12.02
N PHE A 170 -2.99 -3.08 -11.02
CA PHE A 170 -3.46 -4.45 -11.17
C PHE A 170 -4.58 -4.59 -12.22
N GLN A 171 -5.46 -3.62 -12.29
CA GLN A 171 -6.58 -3.60 -13.25
C GLN A 171 -6.28 -2.81 -14.54
N GLY A 172 -5.06 -2.31 -14.70
CA GLY A 172 -4.62 -1.51 -15.82
C GLY A 172 -3.86 -0.25 -15.40
N THR A 173 -3.56 0.64 -16.34
CA THR A 173 -2.86 1.89 -16.04
C THR A 173 -3.76 2.82 -15.23
N PRO A 174 -3.38 3.20 -14.00
CA PRO A 174 -4.18 4.08 -13.16
C PRO A 174 -4.20 5.51 -13.71
N GLY A 175 -5.33 6.19 -13.51
CA GLY A 175 -5.48 7.59 -13.83
C GLY A 175 -5.11 8.53 -12.66
N TYR A 176 -5.42 9.80 -12.82
CA TYR A 176 -5.16 10.82 -11.79
C TYR A 176 -5.95 10.58 -10.50
N GLU A 177 -7.08 9.89 -10.58
CA GLU A 177 -7.93 9.53 -9.44
C GLU A 177 -7.24 8.61 -8.44
N GLU A 178 -6.16 7.92 -8.83
CA GLU A 178 -5.34 7.09 -7.96
C GLU A 178 -4.27 7.89 -7.19
N GLN A 179 -4.14 9.19 -7.48
CA GLN A 179 -3.26 10.09 -6.75
C GLN A 179 -4.02 10.75 -5.59
N MET A 180 -3.28 11.12 -4.55
CA MET A 180 -3.81 11.92 -3.46
C MET A 180 -3.44 13.38 -3.70
N PHE A 181 -4.46 14.20 -3.91
CA PHE A 181 -4.31 15.65 -4.06
C PHE A 181 -4.95 16.34 -2.87
N GLY A 182 -4.28 17.35 -2.31
CA GLY A 182 -4.82 18.20 -1.26
C GLY A 182 -4.25 17.96 0.14
N GLU A 183 -4.89 18.57 1.14
CA GLU A 183 -4.36 18.76 2.49
C GLU A 183 -4.20 17.48 3.32
N GLU A 184 -4.98 16.44 3.06
CA GLU A 184 -5.00 15.25 3.90
C GLU A 184 -4.23 14.08 3.25
N GLN A 185 -2.93 14.00 3.51
CA GLN A 185 -2.13 12.82 3.13
C GLN A 185 -2.43 11.59 4.00
N SER A 186 -2.97 11.79 5.18
CA SER A 186 -3.35 10.70 6.09
C SER A 186 -4.72 10.93 6.70
N LYS A 187 -5.57 9.91 6.66
CA LYS A 187 -6.80 9.91 7.44
C LYS A 187 -6.46 9.63 8.90
N LYS A 188 -6.99 10.42 9.83
CA LYS A 188 -6.99 10.03 11.24
C LYS A 188 -7.90 8.79 11.35
N SER A 189 -7.35 7.71 11.89
CA SER A 189 -8.19 6.56 12.26
C SER A 189 -9.28 7.02 13.22
N SER A 190 -10.51 6.57 12.98
CA SER A 190 -11.61 6.75 13.95
C SER A 190 -11.52 5.74 15.11
N TYR A 191 -10.47 4.92 15.15
CA TYR A 191 -10.21 3.91 16.15
C TYR A 191 -8.87 4.17 16.82
N ASP A 192 -8.87 4.16 18.14
CA ASP A 192 -7.66 4.23 18.94
C ASP A 192 -7.24 2.84 19.40
N PHE A 193 -5.93 2.58 19.38
CA PHE A 193 -5.38 1.37 19.94
C PHE A 193 -5.48 1.40 21.45
N CYS A 194 -6.29 0.53 22.04
CA CYS A 194 -6.49 0.45 23.50
C CYS A 194 -5.54 -0.53 24.19
N GLY A 195 -5.08 -1.57 23.50
CA GLY A 195 -4.18 -2.59 24.08
C GLY A 195 -4.20 -3.91 23.34
N LEU A 196 -3.40 -4.83 23.83
CA LEU A 196 -3.37 -6.23 23.40
C LEU A 196 -3.90 -7.09 24.54
N VAL A 197 -4.81 -8.01 24.24
CA VAL A 197 -5.17 -9.08 25.17
C VAL A 197 -4.00 -10.04 25.21
N LEU A 198 -3.33 -10.14 26.36
CA LEU A 198 -2.18 -11.03 26.56
C LEU A 198 -2.62 -12.42 27.02
N ASP A 199 -3.71 -12.46 27.76
CA ASP A 199 -4.31 -13.69 28.27
C ASP A 199 -5.79 -13.45 28.53
N TYR A 200 -6.58 -14.51 28.63
CA TYR A 200 -8.01 -14.44 28.94
C TYR A 200 -8.37 -15.55 29.90
N ASP A 201 -8.84 -15.17 31.08
CA ASP A 201 -9.34 -16.10 32.06
C ASP A 201 -10.81 -16.44 31.78
N HIS A 202 -11.07 -17.65 31.35
CA HIS A 202 -12.40 -18.16 31.04
C HIS A 202 -13.34 -18.28 32.25
N GLU A 203 -12.81 -18.40 33.47
CA GLU A 203 -13.62 -18.51 34.69
C GLU A 203 -14.10 -17.12 35.14
N THR A 204 -13.24 -16.13 35.11
CA THR A 204 -13.57 -14.76 35.54
C THR A 204 -14.09 -13.87 34.40
N GLN A 205 -13.93 -14.28 33.14
CA GLN A 205 -14.23 -13.51 31.93
C GLN A 205 -13.45 -12.17 31.85
N LEU A 206 -12.26 -12.13 32.42
CA LEU A 206 -11.36 -10.98 32.39
C LEU A 206 -10.18 -11.23 31.43
N ALA A 207 -9.68 -10.12 30.81
CA ALA A 207 -8.54 -10.10 29.88
C ALA A 207 -7.42 -9.22 30.42
#